data_d57ba8b5ee13532509bef327b267bcbf
#
_entry.id   d57ba8b5ee13532509bef327b267bcbf
#
_cell.length_a   1.000
_cell.length_b   1.000
_cell.length_c   1.000
_cell.angle_alpha   90.00
_cell.angle_beta   90.00
_cell.angle_gamma   90.00
#
_symmetry.space_group_name_H-M   'P 1'
#
loop_
_entity.id
_entity.type
_entity.pdbx_description
1 polymer ?
#
loop_
_entity_poly.entity_id
_entity_poly.type
_entity_poly.pdbx_seq_one_letter_code
_entity_poly.pdbx_strand_id
1 'polypeptide(L)'
;MSSANPNPNPNQGPGAAAPAETEAPAPSKRAWLGLAVLSAGLGMIVLDGTIVGVALPDIILDLKLNITDAQWVNSLYAMLLAALLLSTGRLSDRWGRKRLFLVGIVIFVGGSLYAALSADAGHLIMARAVQAVGAALIMPSTLSSVNAMFRGKYRAAAFGVWGAVISGAAAVGPLAGGALTQWGSWEWIFLVNIPLGAIVFVAALFTVVESKGGKTRPGADVDGALLSGIGFAALVFAVIEGPEIGWWKPTAELHIFGMTWPTTAPISLVPIAIAVAIVALTLFVVWERHRAKVRRSALLDLELFRLPTFSWGNTTAAMVAVGEFAILFVLPLYLINALGLDVMGAGLILAAMAIGAFVSGAMARHLAARFGSPGTVLIGLALELLGTIALAFTVTATTPGWLLAIPLVVYGLGLGLASAQLTGTVLRDVPVEVSGQGSATQSTVRQIGSALGTAFAGTALSVALAFTLPAALSSAGLTGKEADSLAEMTRQSAGSTITQLREQGAHSAFGPDTARAVEALSQGFSDGARLAMLVASAFLLLGFVGAIRLRISSNRAVPTLPMPDVLVEDVQLDGALPAVDIAGVPSAGAAATAAGAEAAGSPVADPRPDGGAGTRSGG
;
A
#
# COMPACT_ATOMS: atom_id res chain seq x y z
N MET A 1 -48.58 -15.30 53.20
CA MET A 1 -48.49 -13.82 53.37
C MET A 1 -47.91 -13.24 52.12
N SER A 2 -48.75 -12.74 51.38
CA SER A 2 -48.84 -11.80 50.28
C SER A 2 -47.80 -10.67 50.39
N SER A 3 -47.00 -10.47 49.37
CA SER A 3 -46.32 -9.18 49.13
C SER A 3 -46.49 -8.78 47.65
N ALA A 4 -47.12 -7.66 47.52
CA ALA A 4 -47.66 -7.05 46.33
C ALA A 4 -46.61 -6.67 45.29
N ASN A 5 -47.00 -6.88 44.04
CA ASN A 5 -46.39 -6.38 42.80
C ASN A 5 -46.69 -4.86 42.67
N PRO A 6 -45.72 -3.98 42.45
CA PRO A 6 -46.01 -2.58 42.15
C PRO A 6 -46.34 -2.40 40.67
N ASN A 7 -47.43 -1.74 40.46
CA ASN A 7 -48.15 -1.23 39.31
C ASN A 7 -47.22 -0.71 38.16
N PRO A 8 -47.49 -1.06 36.88
CA PRO A 8 -46.78 -0.47 35.74
C PRO A 8 -47.28 0.97 35.50
N ASN A 9 -46.34 1.85 35.30
CA ASN A 9 -46.50 3.27 35.01
C ASN A 9 -47.24 3.48 33.66
N PRO A 10 -48.43 4.12 33.59
CA PRO A 10 -49.22 4.25 32.37
C PRO A 10 -48.77 5.30 31.36
N ASN A 11 -47.54 5.87 31.51
CA ASN A 11 -47.04 6.94 30.64
C ASN A 11 -45.87 6.53 29.71
N GLN A 12 -45.76 5.24 29.38
CA GLN A 12 -44.92 4.87 28.23
C GLN A 12 -45.78 4.88 26.98
N GLY A 13 -45.82 6.03 26.32
CA GLY A 13 -46.33 6.17 24.96
C GLY A 13 -45.62 5.21 24.01
N PRO A 14 -46.26 4.79 22.90
CA PRO A 14 -45.69 3.85 21.94
C PRO A 14 -44.32 4.38 21.46
N GLY A 15 -43.29 3.52 21.55
CA GLY A 15 -41.88 3.85 21.28
C GLY A 15 -41.71 4.74 20.05
N ALA A 16 -41.05 5.84 20.26
CA ALA A 16 -40.57 6.68 19.16
C ALA A 16 -39.80 5.77 18.21
N ALA A 17 -40.36 5.51 17.04
CA ALA A 17 -39.66 4.84 15.95
C ALA A 17 -38.35 5.60 15.76
N ALA A 18 -37.22 4.88 15.80
CA ALA A 18 -35.92 5.44 15.46
C ALA A 18 -36.07 6.24 14.16
N PRO A 19 -35.52 7.47 14.05
CA PRO A 19 -35.65 8.25 12.84
C PRO A 19 -35.18 7.38 11.68
N ALA A 20 -36.04 7.17 10.69
CA ALA A 20 -35.72 6.46 9.47
C ALA A 20 -34.44 7.10 8.92
N GLU A 21 -33.35 6.33 8.81
CA GLU A 21 -32.13 6.78 8.15
C GLU A 21 -32.54 7.28 6.77
N THR A 22 -32.48 8.59 6.58
CA THR A 22 -32.76 9.22 5.30
C THR A 22 -31.77 8.63 4.30
N GLU A 23 -32.27 7.81 3.37
CA GLU A 23 -31.45 7.14 2.35
C GLU A 23 -30.63 8.21 1.62
N ALA A 24 -29.29 8.07 1.69
CA ALA A 24 -28.41 9.02 1.03
C ALA A 24 -28.75 9.06 -0.47
N PRO A 25 -28.87 10.24 -1.08
CA PRO A 25 -29.25 10.35 -2.49
C PRO A 25 -28.25 9.60 -3.38
N ALA A 26 -28.77 8.99 -4.45
CA ALA A 26 -27.95 8.22 -5.39
C ALA A 26 -26.87 9.11 -6.03
N PRO A 27 -25.62 8.69 -6.08
CA PRO A 27 -24.53 9.46 -6.68
C PRO A 27 -24.78 9.67 -8.18
N SER A 28 -24.45 10.87 -8.68
CA SER A 28 -24.58 11.18 -10.10
C SER A 28 -23.62 10.36 -10.96
N LYS A 29 -23.89 10.21 -12.26
CA LYS A 29 -22.95 9.57 -13.23
C LYS A 29 -21.58 10.26 -13.21
N ARG A 30 -21.55 11.58 -13.02
CA ARG A 30 -20.31 12.35 -12.89
C ARG A 30 -19.51 11.96 -11.65
N ALA A 31 -20.16 11.63 -10.52
CA ALA A 31 -19.48 11.15 -9.32
C ALA A 31 -18.80 9.79 -9.55
N TRP A 32 -19.47 8.87 -10.24
CA TRP A 32 -18.88 7.57 -10.60
C TRP A 32 -17.72 7.70 -11.58
N LEU A 33 -17.82 8.60 -12.57
CA LEU A 33 -16.70 8.92 -13.47
C LEU A 33 -15.53 9.57 -12.69
N GLY A 34 -15.83 10.48 -11.77
CA GLY A 34 -14.82 11.06 -10.89
C GLY A 34 -14.11 10.02 -10.04
N LEU A 35 -14.83 9.03 -9.50
CA LEU A 35 -14.24 7.89 -8.79
C LEU A 35 -13.31 7.08 -9.69
N ALA A 36 -13.73 6.76 -10.90
CA ALA A 36 -12.91 6.01 -11.85
C ALA A 36 -11.59 6.74 -12.17
N VAL A 37 -11.66 8.05 -12.38
CA VAL A 37 -10.49 8.90 -12.67
C VAL A 37 -9.55 9.00 -11.45
N LEU A 38 -10.10 9.20 -10.26
CA LEU A 38 -9.31 9.25 -9.02
C LEU A 38 -8.63 7.89 -8.76
N SER A 39 -9.37 6.79 -8.97
CA SER A 39 -8.83 5.44 -8.83
C SER A 39 -7.77 5.13 -9.88
N ALA A 40 -7.93 5.60 -11.13
CA ALA A 40 -6.92 5.45 -12.18
C ALA A 40 -5.62 6.20 -11.83
N GLY A 41 -5.72 7.43 -11.29
CA GLY A 41 -4.54 8.17 -10.82
C GLY A 41 -3.78 7.46 -9.70
N LEU A 42 -4.50 6.83 -8.77
CA LEU A 42 -3.86 6.00 -7.75
C LEU A 42 -3.32 4.70 -8.33
N GLY A 43 -4.07 4.07 -9.25
CA GLY A 43 -3.62 2.86 -9.97
C GLY A 43 -2.30 3.09 -10.72
N MET A 44 -2.11 4.28 -11.29
CA MET A 44 -0.85 4.67 -11.94
C MET A 44 0.33 4.66 -10.96
N ILE A 45 0.15 5.15 -9.74
CA ILE A 45 1.19 5.12 -8.69
C ILE A 45 1.52 3.68 -8.27
N VAL A 46 0.48 2.84 -8.11
CA VAL A 46 0.66 1.44 -7.71
C VAL A 46 1.33 0.64 -8.85
N LEU A 47 0.92 0.89 -10.08
CA LEU A 47 1.54 0.30 -11.27
C LEU A 47 3.03 0.67 -11.32
N ASP A 48 3.37 1.96 -11.19
CA ASP A 48 4.76 2.45 -11.19
C ASP A 48 5.61 1.76 -10.11
N GLY A 49 5.07 1.58 -8.91
CA GLY A 49 5.78 0.90 -7.83
C GLY A 49 6.06 -0.59 -8.08
N THR A 50 5.19 -1.27 -8.81
CA THR A 50 5.32 -2.72 -9.09
C THR A 50 6.05 -3.03 -10.39
N ILE A 51 5.94 -2.17 -11.39
CA ILE A 51 6.55 -2.32 -12.71
C ILE A 51 8.08 -2.22 -12.64
N VAL A 52 8.61 -1.29 -11.80
CA VAL A 52 10.05 -1.09 -11.61
C VAL A 52 10.73 -2.33 -11.06
N GLY A 53 10.06 -3.10 -10.18
CA GLY A 53 10.64 -4.31 -9.62
C GLY A 53 11.04 -5.35 -10.66
N VAL A 54 10.28 -5.49 -11.74
CA VAL A 54 10.56 -6.45 -12.84
C VAL A 54 11.63 -5.93 -13.78
N ALA A 55 11.64 -4.64 -14.07
CA ALA A 55 12.64 -4.01 -14.92
C ALA A 55 13.99 -3.75 -14.21
N LEU A 56 14.04 -3.91 -12.88
CA LEU A 56 15.22 -3.58 -12.07
C LEU A 56 16.52 -4.27 -12.54
N PRO A 57 16.53 -5.56 -12.92
CA PRO A 57 17.74 -6.20 -13.43
C PRO A 57 18.28 -5.53 -14.71
N ASP A 58 17.41 -5.15 -15.65
CA ASP A 58 17.83 -4.45 -16.87
C ASP A 58 18.33 -3.04 -16.57
N ILE A 59 17.69 -2.33 -15.64
CA ILE A 59 18.16 -1.02 -15.16
C ILE A 59 19.56 -1.14 -14.53
N ILE A 60 19.78 -2.20 -13.72
CA ILE A 60 21.09 -2.48 -13.11
C ILE A 60 22.16 -2.69 -14.19
N LEU A 61 21.83 -3.46 -15.23
CA LEU A 61 22.77 -3.73 -16.34
C LEU A 61 23.09 -2.48 -17.15
N ASP A 62 22.08 -1.73 -17.55
CA ASP A 62 22.22 -0.58 -18.44
C ASP A 62 22.91 0.61 -17.75
N LEU A 63 22.45 0.98 -16.56
CA LEU A 63 23.02 2.08 -15.78
C LEU A 63 24.20 1.65 -14.90
N LYS A 64 24.63 0.38 -14.96
CA LYS A 64 25.73 -0.20 -14.19
C LYS A 64 25.60 0.05 -12.67
N LEU A 65 24.37 -0.14 -12.17
CA LEU A 65 24.06 0.04 -10.77
C LEU A 65 24.68 -1.07 -9.91
N ASN A 66 25.01 -0.74 -8.68
CA ASN A 66 25.26 -1.75 -7.66
C ASN A 66 23.97 -2.09 -6.89
N ILE A 67 24.04 -3.07 -5.98
CA ILE A 67 22.88 -3.51 -5.19
C ILE A 67 22.36 -2.38 -4.28
N THR A 68 23.24 -1.53 -3.79
CA THR A 68 22.92 -0.38 -2.94
C THR A 68 22.16 0.68 -3.73
N ASP A 69 22.61 1.00 -4.95
CA ASP A 69 21.88 1.91 -5.85
C ASP A 69 20.46 1.39 -6.14
N ALA A 70 20.34 0.08 -6.44
CA ALA A 70 19.05 -0.57 -6.70
C ALA A 70 18.09 -0.49 -5.49
N GLN A 71 18.62 -0.60 -4.28
CA GLN A 71 17.85 -0.39 -3.05
C GLN A 71 17.40 1.07 -2.92
N TRP A 72 18.27 2.03 -3.21
CA TRP A 72 17.95 3.45 -3.13
C TRP A 72 16.87 3.87 -4.13
N VAL A 73 16.85 3.33 -5.35
CA VAL A 73 15.82 3.60 -6.36
C VAL A 73 14.40 3.34 -5.80
N ASN A 74 14.22 2.28 -5.04
CA ASN A 74 12.92 1.92 -4.47
C ASN A 74 12.69 2.51 -3.07
N SER A 75 13.71 2.44 -2.19
CA SER A 75 13.56 2.85 -0.79
C SER A 75 13.40 4.36 -0.64
N LEU A 76 14.12 5.17 -1.42
CA LEU A 76 13.99 6.63 -1.36
C LEU A 76 12.58 7.08 -1.77
N TYR A 77 12.03 6.47 -2.83
CA TYR A 77 10.67 6.73 -3.26
C TYR A 77 9.65 6.45 -2.15
N ALA A 78 9.70 5.26 -1.56
CA ALA A 78 8.76 4.86 -0.50
C ALA A 78 8.94 5.70 0.78
N MET A 79 10.18 6.02 1.14
CA MET A 79 10.53 6.83 2.30
C MET A 79 10.02 8.28 2.17
N LEU A 80 10.28 8.93 1.03
CA LEU A 80 9.80 10.29 0.79
C LEU A 80 8.27 10.33 0.71
N LEU A 81 7.67 9.34 0.07
CA LEU A 81 6.23 9.18 0.04
C LEU A 81 5.67 9.10 1.46
N ALA A 82 6.25 8.27 2.33
CA ALA A 82 5.85 8.14 3.73
C ALA A 82 5.98 9.47 4.50
N ALA A 83 7.10 10.15 4.36
CA ALA A 83 7.38 11.41 5.05
C ALA A 83 6.40 12.53 4.65
N LEU A 84 5.99 12.55 3.38
CA LEU A 84 5.13 13.62 2.85
C LEU A 84 3.63 13.32 2.99
N LEU A 85 3.22 12.04 3.07
CA LEU A 85 1.82 11.62 3.01
C LEU A 85 0.93 12.31 4.05
N LEU A 86 1.39 12.40 5.29
CA LEU A 86 0.65 13.04 6.39
C LEU A 86 0.50 14.55 6.18
N SER A 87 1.57 15.20 5.71
CA SER A 87 1.60 16.64 5.47
C SER A 87 0.74 17.03 4.26
N THR A 88 0.84 16.26 3.18
CA THR A 88 0.09 16.51 1.93
C THR A 88 -1.40 16.22 2.08
N GLY A 89 -1.77 15.27 2.95
CA GLY A 89 -3.16 15.02 3.31
C GLY A 89 -3.84 16.28 3.85
N ARG A 90 -3.18 16.97 4.78
CA ARG A 90 -3.67 18.25 5.34
C ARG A 90 -3.64 19.40 4.34
N LEU A 91 -2.59 19.43 3.51
CA LEU A 91 -2.49 20.42 2.45
C LEU A 91 -3.65 20.29 1.48
N SER A 92 -4.07 19.03 1.17
CA SER A 92 -5.20 18.76 0.28
C SER A 92 -6.53 19.24 0.85
N ASP A 93 -6.73 19.09 2.14
CA ASP A 93 -7.93 19.58 2.82
C ASP A 93 -8.00 21.11 2.85
N ARG A 94 -6.84 21.80 2.92
CA ARG A 94 -6.77 23.26 2.97
C ARG A 94 -6.82 23.92 1.58
N TRP A 95 -6.01 23.45 0.63
CA TRP A 95 -5.86 24.07 -0.69
C TRP A 95 -6.89 23.57 -1.71
N GLY A 96 -7.44 22.38 -1.48
CA GLY A 96 -8.41 21.73 -2.36
C GLY A 96 -7.86 20.41 -2.91
N ARG A 97 -8.69 19.39 -2.82
CA ARG A 97 -8.33 18.00 -3.15
C ARG A 97 -8.09 17.80 -4.64
N LYS A 98 -8.96 18.39 -5.49
CA LYS A 98 -8.79 18.34 -6.94
C LYS A 98 -7.52 19.05 -7.39
N ARG A 99 -7.24 20.25 -6.83
CA ARG A 99 -6.04 21.03 -7.19
C ARG A 99 -4.77 20.25 -6.88
N LEU A 100 -4.65 19.69 -5.67
CA LEU A 100 -3.48 18.90 -5.30
C LEU A 100 -3.35 17.62 -6.12
N PHE A 101 -4.46 16.96 -6.42
CA PHE A 101 -4.45 15.80 -7.31
C PHE A 101 -3.87 16.16 -8.69
N LEU A 102 -4.31 17.25 -9.30
CA LEU A 102 -3.81 17.71 -10.61
C LEU A 102 -2.33 18.11 -10.56
N VAL A 103 -1.91 18.87 -9.54
CA VAL A 103 -0.51 19.23 -9.34
C VAL A 103 0.34 17.98 -9.11
N GLY A 104 -0.15 17.04 -8.33
CA GLY A 104 0.51 15.76 -8.09
C GLY A 104 0.73 14.97 -9.37
N ILE A 105 -0.26 14.91 -10.29
CA ILE A 105 -0.11 14.26 -11.60
C ILE A 105 0.99 14.93 -12.42
N VAL A 106 1.01 16.26 -12.49
CA VAL A 106 2.04 16.99 -13.26
C VAL A 106 3.43 16.70 -12.73
N ILE A 107 3.62 16.74 -11.40
CA ILE A 107 4.91 16.44 -10.77
C ILE A 107 5.29 14.97 -11.00
N PHE A 108 4.35 14.03 -10.85
CA PHE A 108 4.59 12.60 -11.03
C PHE A 108 5.00 12.27 -12.47
N VAL A 109 4.27 12.83 -13.46
CA VAL A 109 4.58 12.66 -14.88
C VAL A 109 5.92 13.33 -15.23
N GLY A 110 6.19 14.51 -14.69
CA GLY A 110 7.50 15.18 -14.84
C GLY A 110 8.64 14.34 -14.27
N GLY A 111 8.45 13.73 -13.09
CA GLY A 111 9.40 12.80 -12.50
C GLY A 111 9.55 11.52 -13.33
N SER A 112 8.47 11.01 -13.91
CA SER A 112 8.51 9.85 -14.82
C SER A 112 9.29 10.14 -16.10
N LEU A 113 9.10 11.32 -16.69
CA LEU A 113 9.90 11.74 -17.83
C LEU A 113 11.37 11.87 -17.46
N TYR A 114 11.66 12.46 -16.29
CA TYR A 114 13.04 12.58 -15.79
C TYR A 114 13.67 11.20 -15.55
N ALA A 115 12.92 10.22 -15.00
CA ALA A 115 13.39 8.86 -14.81
C ALA A 115 13.72 8.16 -16.13
N ALA A 116 12.88 8.33 -17.15
CA ALA A 116 13.11 7.78 -18.49
C ALA A 116 14.34 8.40 -19.20
N LEU A 117 14.78 9.59 -18.79
CA LEU A 117 15.96 10.28 -19.36
C LEU A 117 17.20 10.13 -18.48
N SER A 118 17.16 9.26 -17.46
CA SER A 118 18.27 9.10 -16.52
C SER A 118 19.43 8.34 -17.17
N ALA A 119 20.64 8.89 -17.04
CA ALA A 119 21.87 8.31 -17.58
C ALA A 119 22.74 7.61 -16.52
N ASP A 120 22.40 7.74 -15.25
CA ASP A 120 23.13 7.15 -14.12
C ASP A 120 22.22 6.97 -12.88
N ALA A 121 22.76 6.30 -11.84
CA ALA A 121 22.07 6.05 -10.58
C ALA A 121 21.53 7.33 -9.92
N GLY A 122 22.35 8.37 -9.85
CA GLY A 122 22.00 9.62 -9.17
C GLY A 122 20.80 10.31 -9.82
N HIS A 123 20.79 10.39 -11.16
CA HIS A 123 19.66 10.96 -11.90
C HIS A 123 18.38 10.13 -11.70
N LEU A 124 18.46 8.79 -11.74
CA LEU A 124 17.30 7.93 -11.53
C LEU A 124 16.76 8.06 -10.11
N ILE A 125 17.62 8.03 -9.09
CA ILE A 125 17.23 8.19 -7.68
C ILE A 125 16.57 9.56 -7.46
N MET A 126 17.11 10.65 -8.04
CA MET A 126 16.50 11.99 -7.97
C MET A 126 15.16 12.05 -8.70
N ALA A 127 15.02 11.41 -9.84
CA ALA A 127 13.76 11.31 -10.57
C ALA A 127 12.68 10.58 -9.74
N ARG A 128 13.07 9.49 -9.06
CA ARG A 128 12.20 8.78 -8.11
C ARG A 128 11.79 9.66 -6.93
N ALA A 129 12.68 10.52 -6.44
CA ALA A 129 12.34 11.50 -5.41
C ALA A 129 11.27 12.49 -5.90
N VAL A 130 11.37 12.99 -7.14
CA VAL A 130 10.35 13.86 -7.74
C VAL A 130 9.03 13.13 -7.91
N GLN A 131 9.05 11.88 -8.39
CA GLN A 131 7.84 11.04 -8.48
C GLN A 131 7.17 10.85 -7.11
N ALA A 132 7.96 10.61 -6.05
CA ALA A 132 7.45 10.45 -4.68
C ALA A 132 6.68 11.69 -4.19
N VAL A 133 7.18 12.90 -4.50
CA VAL A 133 6.45 14.15 -4.19
C VAL A 133 5.11 14.19 -4.92
N GLY A 134 5.08 13.87 -6.21
CA GLY A 134 3.84 13.79 -6.99
C GLY A 134 2.84 12.77 -6.42
N ALA A 135 3.32 11.56 -6.13
CA ALA A 135 2.52 10.49 -5.54
C ALA A 135 1.94 10.87 -4.17
N ALA A 136 2.75 11.56 -3.33
CA ALA A 136 2.32 12.04 -2.03
C ALA A 136 1.17 13.06 -2.11
N LEU A 137 1.08 13.84 -3.18
CA LEU A 137 -0.04 14.75 -3.42
C LEU A 137 -1.29 14.03 -3.95
N ILE A 138 -1.12 12.98 -4.77
CA ILE A 138 -2.22 12.23 -5.38
C ILE A 138 -2.92 11.34 -4.34
N MET A 139 -2.19 10.54 -3.55
CA MET A 139 -2.76 9.49 -2.69
C MET A 139 -3.79 10.02 -1.67
N PRO A 140 -3.47 11.01 -0.80
CA PRO A 140 -4.44 11.51 0.17
C PRO A 140 -5.60 12.24 -0.50
N SER A 141 -5.33 12.93 -1.62
CA SER A 141 -6.34 13.67 -2.37
C SER A 141 -7.41 12.74 -2.95
N THR A 142 -7.02 11.54 -3.42
CA THR A 142 -7.96 10.53 -3.93
C THR A 142 -8.87 10.00 -2.83
N LEU A 143 -8.29 9.52 -1.73
CA LEU A 143 -9.03 8.94 -0.61
C LEU A 143 -10.03 9.93 0.00
N SER A 144 -9.57 11.15 0.25
CA SER A 144 -10.40 12.22 0.80
C SER A 144 -11.52 12.64 -0.14
N SER A 145 -11.27 12.68 -1.48
CA SER A 145 -12.29 13.02 -2.48
C SER A 145 -13.36 11.93 -2.57
N VAL A 146 -12.98 10.65 -2.60
CA VAL A 146 -13.91 9.51 -2.59
C VAL A 146 -14.82 9.57 -1.36
N ASN A 147 -14.24 9.84 -0.20
CA ASN A 147 -14.96 10.00 1.06
C ASN A 147 -15.98 11.16 1.03
N ALA A 148 -15.64 12.27 0.37
CA ALA A 148 -16.52 13.43 0.25
C ALA A 148 -17.66 13.21 -0.76
N MET A 149 -17.40 12.46 -1.84
CA MET A 149 -18.35 12.26 -2.94
C MET A 149 -19.40 11.17 -2.65
N PHE A 150 -19.11 10.19 -1.78
CA PHE A 150 -19.96 9.03 -1.54
C PHE A 150 -20.34 8.90 -0.06
N ARG A 151 -21.62 8.61 0.19
CA ARG A 151 -22.17 8.48 1.55
C ARG A 151 -22.97 7.17 1.69
N GLY A 152 -23.18 6.69 2.92
CA GLY A 152 -23.98 5.51 3.22
C GLY A 152 -23.52 4.27 2.45
N LYS A 153 -24.46 3.49 1.91
CA LYS A 153 -24.20 2.26 1.13
C LYS A 153 -23.31 2.46 -0.10
N TYR A 154 -23.35 3.65 -0.71
CA TYR A 154 -22.55 3.97 -1.89
C TYR A 154 -21.07 4.18 -1.56
N ARG A 155 -20.73 4.56 -0.33
CA ARG A 155 -19.35 4.69 0.13
C ARG A 155 -18.62 3.35 0.12
N ALA A 156 -19.26 2.30 0.63
CA ALA A 156 -18.68 0.95 0.60
C ALA A 156 -18.46 0.45 -0.84
N ALA A 157 -19.41 0.72 -1.75
CA ALA A 157 -19.26 0.39 -3.16
C ALA A 157 -18.10 1.17 -3.83
N ALA A 158 -17.97 2.47 -3.52
CA ALA A 158 -16.88 3.31 -4.05
C ALA A 158 -15.50 2.82 -3.59
N PHE A 159 -15.35 2.46 -2.30
CA PHE A 159 -14.11 1.86 -1.80
C PHE A 159 -13.84 0.47 -2.39
N GLY A 160 -14.89 -0.29 -2.72
CA GLY A 160 -14.77 -1.55 -3.43
C GLY A 160 -14.15 -1.37 -4.84
N VAL A 161 -14.65 -0.40 -5.60
CA VAL A 161 -14.09 -0.04 -6.92
C VAL A 161 -12.65 0.46 -6.79
N TRP A 162 -12.41 1.35 -5.85
CA TRP A 162 -11.09 1.90 -5.56
C TRP A 162 -10.07 0.79 -5.22
N GLY A 163 -10.44 -0.14 -4.34
CA GLY A 163 -9.61 -1.30 -3.99
C GLY A 163 -9.38 -2.26 -5.16
N ALA A 164 -10.40 -2.49 -6.00
CA ALA A 164 -10.27 -3.33 -7.19
C ALA A 164 -9.27 -2.74 -8.21
N VAL A 165 -9.26 -1.40 -8.40
CA VAL A 165 -8.31 -0.73 -9.29
C VAL A 165 -6.88 -0.85 -8.75
N ILE A 166 -6.68 -0.67 -7.44
CA ILE A 166 -5.36 -0.83 -6.81
C ILE A 166 -4.83 -2.27 -7.02
N SER A 167 -5.67 -3.27 -6.69
CA SER A 167 -5.29 -4.67 -6.84
C SER A 167 -5.04 -5.04 -8.30
N GLY A 168 -5.87 -4.51 -9.21
CA GLY A 168 -5.69 -4.70 -10.64
C GLY A 168 -4.39 -4.07 -11.16
N ALA A 169 -4.07 -2.84 -10.73
CA ALA A 169 -2.83 -2.16 -11.10
C ALA A 169 -1.60 -2.92 -10.58
N ALA A 170 -1.65 -3.39 -9.33
CA ALA A 170 -0.57 -4.21 -8.75
C ALA A 170 -0.38 -5.53 -9.50
N ALA A 171 -1.50 -6.13 -9.98
CA ALA A 171 -1.47 -7.36 -10.75
C ALA A 171 -0.91 -7.17 -12.16
N VAL A 172 -1.26 -6.06 -12.81
CA VAL A 172 -0.83 -5.74 -14.18
C VAL A 172 0.65 -5.30 -14.22
N GLY A 173 1.17 -4.72 -13.10
CA GLY A 173 2.51 -4.16 -13.04
C GLY A 173 3.62 -5.09 -13.54
N PRO A 174 3.77 -6.30 -12.98
CA PRO A 174 4.81 -7.24 -13.44
C PRO A 174 4.69 -7.63 -14.91
N LEU A 175 3.46 -7.86 -15.40
CA LEU A 175 3.23 -8.17 -16.82
C LEU A 175 3.56 -6.99 -17.73
N ALA A 176 3.09 -5.79 -17.37
CA ALA A 176 3.38 -4.58 -18.12
C ALA A 176 4.88 -4.26 -18.10
N GLY A 177 5.54 -4.46 -16.96
CA GLY A 177 6.98 -4.30 -16.82
C GLY A 177 7.76 -5.22 -17.74
N GLY A 178 7.44 -6.52 -17.71
CA GLY A 178 8.04 -7.49 -18.61
C GLY A 178 7.83 -7.16 -20.07
N ALA A 179 6.58 -6.82 -20.46
CA ALA A 179 6.24 -6.49 -21.84
C ALA A 179 6.93 -5.22 -22.35
N LEU A 180 6.88 -4.13 -21.57
CA LEU A 180 7.46 -2.84 -21.97
C LEU A 180 8.98 -2.93 -22.07
N THR A 181 9.63 -3.62 -21.13
CA THR A 181 11.08 -3.80 -21.14
C THR A 181 11.51 -4.73 -22.28
N GLN A 182 10.81 -5.85 -22.50
CA GLN A 182 11.15 -6.83 -23.56
C GLN A 182 10.96 -6.29 -24.98
N TRP A 183 9.86 -5.55 -25.24
CA TRP A 183 9.54 -5.05 -26.59
C TRP A 183 10.05 -3.64 -26.88
N GLY A 184 10.50 -2.94 -25.87
CA GLY A 184 11.07 -1.61 -25.95
C GLY A 184 12.40 -1.56 -25.24
N SER A 185 12.42 -0.85 -24.11
CA SER A 185 13.55 -0.74 -23.19
C SER A 185 13.01 -0.41 -21.80
N TRP A 186 13.85 -0.44 -20.77
CA TRP A 186 13.39 -0.19 -19.39
C TRP A 186 12.77 1.20 -19.21
N GLU A 187 13.15 2.20 -19.98
CA GLU A 187 12.61 3.57 -19.89
C GLU A 187 11.11 3.63 -20.18
N TRP A 188 10.59 2.68 -20.96
CA TRP A 188 9.16 2.62 -21.27
C TRP A 188 8.29 2.37 -20.06
N ILE A 189 8.84 1.77 -18.97
CA ILE A 189 8.09 1.60 -17.71
C ILE A 189 7.75 2.95 -17.08
N PHE A 190 8.56 3.97 -17.30
CA PHE A 190 8.32 5.35 -16.86
C PHE A 190 7.54 6.15 -17.91
N LEU A 191 7.87 5.98 -19.20
CA LEU A 191 7.19 6.70 -20.29
C LEU A 191 5.70 6.39 -20.36
N VAL A 192 5.25 5.19 -19.98
CA VAL A 192 3.83 4.82 -19.95
C VAL A 192 3.00 5.70 -19.00
N ASN A 193 3.62 6.27 -17.98
CA ASN A 193 2.97 7.19 -17.05
C ASN A 193 2.59 8.53 -17.72
N ILE A 194 3.24 8.91 -18.81
CA ILE A 194 2.98 10.19 -19.49
C ILE A 194 1.59 10.18 -20.17
N PRO A 195 1.26 9.24 -21.08
CA PRO A 195 -0.08 9.18 -21.66
C PRO A 195 -1.16 8.87 -20.62
N LEU A 196 -0.89 7.99 -19.66
CA LEU A 196 -1.84 7.69 -18.59
C LEU A 196 -2.12 8.92 -17.72
N GLY A 197 -1.09 9.64 -17.31
CA GLY A 197 -1.22 10.86 -16.53
C GLY A 197 -1.93 11.96 -17.30
N ALA A 198 -1.65 12.13 -18.60
CA ALA A 198 -2.35 13.09 -19.46
C ALA A 198 -3.86 12.79 -19.55
N ILE A 199 -4.23 11.52 -19.75
CA ILE A 199 -5.64 11.07 -19.79
C ILE A 199 -6.31 11.35 -18.44
N VAL A 200 -5.68 10.94 -17.32
CA VAL A 200 -6.21 11.14 -15.97
C VAL A 200 -6.33 12.63 -15.65
N PHE A 201 -5.34 13.44 -16.02
CA PHE A 201 -5.34 14.89 -15.81
C PHE A 201 -6.52 15.56 -16.51
N VAL A 202 -6.66 15.31 -17.83
CA VAL A 202 -7.75 15.88 -18.64
C VAL A 202 -9.11 15.40 -18.11
N ALA A 203 -9.26 14.10 -17.86
CA ALA A 203 -10.50 13.57 -17.33
C ALA A 203 -10.85 14.16 -15.95
N ALA A 204 -9.86 14.39 -15.07
CA ALA A 204 -10.07 14.98 -13.76
C ALA A 204 -10.53 16.44 -13.82
N LEU A 205 -10.09 17.21 -14.83
CA LEU A 205 -10.55 18.59 -15.03
C LEU A 205 -12.08 18.67 -15.14
N PHE A 206 -12.69 17.69 -15.84
CA PHE A 206 -14.12 17.70 -16.13
C PHE A 206 -14.98 16.89 -15.15
N THR A 207 -14.43 15.83 -14.54
CA THR A 207 -15.21 14.88 -13.72
C THR A 207 -15.08 15.10 -12.23
N VAL A 208 -13.87 15.47 -11.73
CA VAL A 208 -13.62 15.64 -10.32
C VAL A 208 -14.12 17.00 -9.86
N VAL A 209 -14.95 17.00 -8.82
CA VAL A 209 -15.46 18.23 -8.20
C VAL A 209 -14.48 18.68 -7.13
N GLU A 210 -14.19 20.00 -7.08
CA GLU A 210 -13.34 20.54 -6.02
C GLU A 210 -14.03 20.37 -4.66
N SER A 211 -13.28 19.86 -3.70
CA SER A 211 -13.73 19.74 -2.32
C SER A 211 -12.60 20.11 -1.36
N LYS A 212 -12.97 20.67 -0.23
CA LYS A 212 -12.06 21.03 0.85
C LYS A 212 -12.48 20.31 2.12
N GLY A 213 -11.55 20.07 3.02
CA GLY A 213 -11.84 19.57 4.35
C GLY A 213 -12.55 20.63 5.21
N GLY A 214 -13.22 20.18 6.29
CA GLY A 214 -13.76 21.07 7.32
C GLY A 214 -12.66 21.87 8.05
N LYS A 215 -13.06 22.73 8.99
CA LYS A 215 -12.12 23.50 9.83
C LYS A 215 -11.17 22.55 10.55
N THR A 216 -9.90 22.53 10.15
CA THR A 216 -8.83 21.78 10.80
C THR A 216 -8.18 22.63 11.89
N ARG A 217 -7.62 22.00 12.92
CA ARG A 217 -6.85 22.71 13.96
C ARG A 217 -5.76 23.57 13.31
N PRO A 218 -5.49 24.79 13.80
CA PRO A 218 -4.56 25.72 13.18
C PRO A 218 -3.11 25.22 13.23
N GLY A 219 -2.34 25.55 12.18
CA GLY A 219 -0.90 25.30 12.06
C GLY A 219 -0.56 24.10 11.17
N ALA A 220 0.55 24.23 10.44
CA ALA A 220 1.23 23.10 9.79
C ALA A 220 2.26 22.55 10.77
N ASP A 221 2.42 21.24 10.79
CA ASP A 221 3.43 20.55 11.60
C ASP A 221 4.68 20.26 10.77
N VAL A 222 5.42 21.32 10.47
CA VAL A 222 6.64 21.21 9.68
C VAL A 222 7.75 20.51 10.48
N ASP A 223 7.84 20.84 11.79
CA ASP A 223 8.86 20.27 12.66
C ASP A 223 8.68 18.74 12.83
N GLY A 224 7.43 18.29 13.02
CA GLY A 224 7.11 16.87 13.08
C GLY A 224 7.43 16.16 11.75
N ALA A 225 7.13 16.80 10.60
CA ALA A 225 7.47 16.25 9.28
C ALA A 225 8.99 16.14 9.07
N LEU A 226 9.75 17.14 9.48
CA LEU A 226 11.21 17.12 9.39
C LEU A 226 11.81 16.05 10.33
N LEU A 227 11.37 15.98 11.58
CA LEU A 227 11.88 15.01 12.54
C LEU A 227 11.59 13.57 12.11
N SER A 228 10.36 13.27 11.66
CA SER A 228 10.03 11.94 11.15
C SER A 228 10.77 11.62 9.85
N GLY A 229 10.87 12.57 8.92
CA GLY A 229 11.60 12.41 7.66
C GLY A 229 13.09 12.14 7.89
N ILE A 230 13.77 12.94 8.71
CA ILE A 230 15.19 12.73 9.08
C ILE A 230 15.37 11.39 9.79
N GLY A 231 14.49 11.05 10.73
CA GLY A 231 14.59 9.82 11.49
C GLY A 231 14.46 8.57 10.62
N PHE A 232 13.48 8.52 9.73
CA PHE A 232 13.33 7.39 8.82
C PHE A 232 14.40 7.37 7.72
N ALA A 233 14.82 8.54 7.20
CA ALA A 233 15.92 8.62 6.24
C ALA A 233 17.22 8.07 6.82
N ALA A 234 17.57 8.47 8.05
CA ALA A 234 18.77 7.99 8.72
C ALA A 234 18.70 6.47 9.01
N LEU A 235 17.52 5.95 9.37
CA LEU A 235 17.33 4.52 9.60
C LEU A 235 17.49 3.71 8.30
N VAL A 236 16.85 4.14 7.21
CA VAL A 236 16.94 3.49 5.90
C VAL A 236 18.38 3.56 5.37
N PHE A 237 19.03 4.73 5.48
CA PHE A 237 20.42 4.90 5.13
C PHE A 237 21.33 3.89 5.87
N ALA A 238 21.17 3.77 7.19
CA ALA A 238 21.97 2.85 7.99
C ALA A 238 21.81 1.38 7.54
N VAL A 239 20.61 0.98 7.16
CA VAL A 239 20.33 -0.39 6.72
C VAL A 239 20.91 -0.64 5.32
N ILE A 240 20.74 0.30 4.39
CA ILE A 240 21.21 0.15 2.99
C ILE A 240 22.73 0.18 2.91
N GLU A 241 23.37 1.17 3.54
CA GLU A 241 24.80 1.41 3.42
C GLU A 241 25.66 0.51 4.33
N GLY A 242 25.03 -0.10 5.35
CA GLY A 242 25.75 -0.90 6.34
C GLY A 242 26.66 -1.99 5.77
N PRO A 243 26.24 -2.79 4.78
CA PRO A 243 27.09 -3.82 4.16
C PRO A 243 28.25 -3.26 3.36
N GLU A 244 28.12 -2.08 2.76
CA GLU A 244 29.13 -1.49 1.87
C GLU A 244 30.16 -0.68 2.64
N ILE A 245 29.71 0.27 3.46
CA ILE A 245 30.62 1.15 4.21
C ILE A 245 31.00 0.63 5.59
N GLY A 246 30.45 -0.53 5.98
CA GLY A 246 30.73 -1.20 7.25
C GLY A 246 29.86 -0.74 8.42
N TRP A 247 29.40 -1.70 9.21
CA TRP A 247 28.45 -1.48 10.32
C TRP A 247 29.03 -0.68 11.49
N TRP A 248 30.33 -0.88 11.82
CA TRP A 248 30.99 -0.23 12.96
C TRP A 248 32.24 0.53 12.56
N LYS A 249 33.07 -0.08 11.69
CA LYS A 249 34.28 0.51 11.15
C LYS A 249 34.11 0.74 9.66
N PRO A 250 34.62 1.85 9.11
CA PRO A 250 34.56 2.08 7.67
C PRO A 250 35.31 0.99 6.91
N THR A 251 34.66 0.40 5.92
CA THR A 251 35.24 -0.59 4.98
C THR A 251 35.46 0.01 3.60
N ALA A 252 34.71 1.06 3.26
CA ALA A 252 34.83 1.82 2.02
C ALA A 252 34.74 3.33 2.29
N GLU A 253 35.23 4.11 1.35
CA GLU A 253 35.06 5.57 1.38
C GLU A 253 33.66 5.95 0.92
N LEU A 254 33.03 6.87 1.63
CA LEU A 254 31.71 7.36 1.27
C LEU A 254 31.78 8.84 0.88
N HIS A 255 31.29 9.15 -0.31
CA HIS A 255 31.19 10.50 -0.82
C HIS A 255 29.74 11.00 -0.74
N ILE A 256 29.46 11.95 0.15
CA ILE A 256 28.12 12.54 0.30
C ILE A 256 28.23 14.06 0.23
N PHE A 257 27.50 14.69 -0.68
CA PHE A 257 27.41 16.16 -0.83
C PHE A 257 28.79 16.86 -0.86
N GLY A 258 29.78 16.25 -1.49
CA GLY A 258 31.13 16.80 -1.58
C GLY A 258 32.04 16.58 -0.36
N MET A 259 31.55 15.89 0.66
CA MET A 259 32.34 15.41 1.80
C MET A 259 32.73 13.95 1.58
N THR A 260 34.01 13.64 1.86
CA THR A 260 34.49 12.25 1.84
C THR A 260 34.64 11.75 3.27
N TRP A 261 33.96 10.64 3.60
CA TRP A 261 34.18 9.94 4.85
C TRP A 261 35.25 8.86 4.62
N PRO A 262 36.46 9.04 5.18
CA PRO A 262 37.59 8.19 4.84
C PRO A 262 37.50 6.85 5.60
N THR A 263 38.13 5.81 5.02
CA THR A 263 38.31 4.50 5.67
C THR A 263 39.16 4.56 6.95
N THR A 264 39.93 5.64 7.15
CA THR A 264 40.70 5.87 8.35
C THR A 264 39.92 6.45 9.52
N ALA A 265 38.64 6.78 9.32
CA ALA A 265 37.79 7.29 10.39
C ALA A 265 37.57 6.22 11.49
N PRO A 266 37.53 6.62 12.78
CA PRO A 266 37.42 5.68 13.90
C PRO A 266 36.07 4.93 13.93
N ILE A 267 35.02 5.51 13.34
CA ILE A 267 33.65 4.98 13.32
C ILE A 267 33.06 5.19 11.92
N SER A 268 32.29 4.20 11.44
CA SER A 268 31.49 4.33 10.21
C SER A 268 30.36 5.36 10.41
N LEU A 269 29.79 5.86 9.31
CA LEU A 269 28.59 6.69 9.35
C LEU A 269 27.32 5.93 9.80
N VAL A 270 27.31 4.60 9.71
CA VAL A 270 26.14 3.77 10.05
C VAL A 270 25.73 3.91 11.52
N PRO A 271 26.59 3.74 12.55
CA PRO A 271 26.21 3.96 13.93
C PRO A 271 25.75 5.40 14.21
N ILE A 272 26.34 6.38 13.51
CA ILE A 272 25.94 7.79 13.63
C ILE A 272 24.51 7.97 13.06
N ALA A 273 24.23 7.39 11.91
CA ALA A 273 22.90 7.43 11.30
C ALA A 273 21.85 6.73 12.19
N ILE A 274 22.19 5.59 12.80
CA ILE A 274 21.31 4.92 13.77
C ILE A 274 21.03 5.83 14.99
N ALA A 275 22.05 6.49 15.51
CA ALA A 275 21.90 7.41 16.62
C ALA A 275 21.01 8.61 16.24
N VAL A 276 21.22 9.19 15.05
CA VAL A 276 20.38 10.26 14.50
C VAL A 276 18.93 9.78 14.34
N ALA A 277 18.72 8.57 13.81
CA ALA A 277 17.38 7.98 13.67
C ALA A 277 16.67 7.86 15.02
N ILE A 278 17.34 7.29 16.03
CA ILE A 278 16.78 7.13 17.38
C ILE A 278 16.44 8.49 17.99
N VAL A 279 17.34 9.45 17.92
CA VAL A 279 17.13 10.80 18.49
C VAL A 279 16.00 11.50 17.75
N ALA A 280 16.00 11.53 16.43
CA ALA A 280 14.99 12.23 15.64
C ALA A 280 13.59 11.62 15.84
N LEU A 281 13.46 10.28 15.81
CA LEU A 281 12.18 9.60 16.04
C LEU A 281 11.68 9.76 17.48
N THR A 282 12.59 9.79 18.48
CA THR A 282 12.23 10.07 19.86
C THR A 282 11.73 11.51 20.00
N LEU A 283 12.44 12.47 19.43
CA LEU A 283 12.03 13.88 19.40
C LEU A 283 10.71 14.06 18.65
N PHE A 284 10.48 13.33 17.57
CA PHE A 284 9.21 13.31 16.85
C PHE A 284 8.06 12.89 17.77
N VAL A 285 8.19 11.77 18.49
CA VAL A 285 7.15 11.30 19.42
C VAL A 285 6.92 12.31 20.56
N VAL A 286 7.98 12.90 21.11
CA VAL A 286 7.88 13.94 22.15
C VAL A 286 7.18 15.18 21.61
N TRP A 287 7.53 15.60 20.40
CA TRP A 287 6.94 16.75 19.71
C TRP A 287 5.44 16.55 19.45
N GLU A 288 5.07 15.39 18.90
CA GLU A 288 3.66 15.05 18.66
C GLU A 288 2.84 15.07 19.96
N ARG A 289 3.39 14.52 21.07
CA ARG A 289 2.77 14.58 22.39
C ARG A 289 2.61 16.03 22.88
N HIS A 290 3.62 16.88 22.64
CA HIS A 290 3.55 18.29 23.00
C HIS A 290 2.45 18.99 22.20
N ARG A 291 2.40 18.79 20.88
CA ARG A 291 1.38 19.39 20.01
C ARG A 291 -0.04 18.95 20.37
N ALA A 292 -0.22 17.68 20.69
CA ALA A 292 -1.49 17.18 21.19
C ALA A 292 -1.93 17.90 22.48
N LYS A 293 -1.01 18.11 23.46
CA LYS A 293 -1.29 18.83 24.71
C LYS A 293 -1.67 20.30 24.48
N VAL A 294 -1.02 20.98 23.56
CA VAL A 294 -1.31 22.40 23.23
C VAL A 294 -2.44 22.56 22.20
N ARG A 295 -3.19 21.49 21.92
CA ARG A 295 -4.34 21.46 20.98
C ARG A 295 -4.00 21.99 19.58
N ARG A 296 -2.74 21.89 19.15
CA ARG A 296 -2.31 22.19 17.79
C ARG A 296 -2.45 20.98 16.89
N SER A 297 -2.41 21.22 15.60
CA SER A 297 -2.45 20.20 14.57
C SER A 297 -1.20 19.32 14.67
N ALA A 298 -1.32 18.07 15.14
CA ALA A 298 -0.27 17.05 15.21
C ALA A 298 -0.29 16.18 13.94
N LEU A 299 0.85 15.78 13.37
CA LEU A 299 0.92 14.91 12.18
C LEU A 299 0.34 13.53 12.48
N LEU A 300 0.71 13.00 13.62
CA LEU A 300 0.33 11.70 14.09
C LEU A 300 -0.51 11.84 15.35
N ASP A 301 -1.75 11.38 15.31
CA ASP A 301 -2.57 11.30 16.51
C ASP A 301 -2.18 10.06 17.31
N LEU A 302 -1.32 10.28 18.31
CA LEU A 302 -0.83 9.21 19.19
C LEU A 302 -1.92 8.59 20.07
N GLU A 303 -3.07 9.25 20.22
CA GLU A 303 -4.19 8.69 20.98
C GLU A 303 -4.84 7.51 20.25
N LEU A 304 -4.77 7.49 18.91
CA LEU A 304 -5.24 6.35 18.12
C LEU A 304 -4.50 5.05 18.47
N PHE A 305 -3.23 5.15 18.87
CA PHE A 305 -2.45 3.97 19.27
C PHE A 305 -2.85 3.39 20.64
N ARG A 306 -3.72 4.08 21.39
CA ARG A 306 -4.38 3.50 22.58
C ARG A 306 -5.45 2.48 22.21
N LEU A 307 -5.97 2.53 20.97
CA LEU A 307 -6.86 1.49 20.46
C LEU A 307 -6.04 0.24 20.12
N PRO A 308 -6.27 -0.90 20.76
CA PRO A 308 -5.46 -2.09 20.54
C PRO A 308 -5.58 -2.61 19.09
N THR A 309 -6.74 -2.47 18.46
CA THR A 309 -6.98 -2.82 17.06
C THR A 309 -6.15 -1.96 16.10
N PHE A 310 -6.08 -0.65 16.35
CA PHE A 310 -5.27 0.27 15.56
C PHE A 310 -3.77 0.01 15.74
N SER A 311 -3.31 -0.17 16.98
CA SER A 311 -1.89 -0.39 17.28
C SER A 311 -1.39 -1.71 16.71
N TRP A 312 -2.04 -2.84 17.03
CA TRP A 312 -1.65 -4.15 16.48
C TRP A 312 -1.87 -4.24 14.97
N GLY A 313 -2.91 -3.58 14.45
CA GLY A 313 -3.18 -3.52 13.02
C GLY A 313 -2.09 -2.79 12.24
N ASN A 314 -1.60 -1.64 12.74
CA ASN A 314 -0.49 -0.92 12.13
C ASN A 314 0.84 -1.68 12.25
N THR A 315 1.10 -2.32 13.39
CA THR A 315 2.28 -3.21 13.54
C THR A 315 2.24 -4.35 12.52
N THR A 316 1.07 -4.99 12.36
CA THR A 316 0.86 -6.03 11.34
C THR A 316 1.12 -5.47 9.94
N ALA A 317 0.53 -4.31 9.60
CA ALA A 317 0.69 -3.68 8.29
C ALA A 317 2.15 -3.33 7.98
N ALA A 318 2.92 -2.86 8.98
CA ALA A 318 4.34 -2.58 8.84
C ALA A 318 5.13 -3.85 8.53
N MET A 319 4.96 -4.91 9.33
CA MET A 319 5.71 -6.17 9.17
C MET A 319 5.37 -6.88 7.86
N VAL A 320 4.10 -6.87 7.47
CA VAL A 320 3.64 -7.41 6.18
C VAL A 320 4.27 -6.64 5.02
N ALA A 321 4.27 -5.30 5.08
CA ALA A 321 4.88 -4.48 4.03
C ALA A 321 6.40 -4.74 3.92
N VAL A 322 7.11 -4.92 5.05
CA VAL A 322 8.53 -5.31 5.02
C VAL A 322 8.72 -6.63 4.26
N GLY A 323 7.95 -7.67 4.58
CA GLY A 323 8.04 -8.97 3.92
C GLY A 323 7.66 -8.93 2.44
N GLU A 324 6.56 -8.23 2.11
CA GLU A 324 6.04 -8.07 0.75
C GLU A 324 7.08 -7.42 -0.18
N PHE A 325 7.62 -6.28 0.22
CA PHE A 325 8.58 -5.55 -0.60
C PHE A 325 9.97 -6.19 -0.61
N ALA A 326 10.31 -6.97 0.40
CA ALA A 326 11.51 -7.81 0.39
C ALA A 326 11.44 -8.87 -0.72
N ILE A 327 10.31 -9.56 -0.85
CA ILE A 327 10.11 -10.57 -1.89
C ILE A 327 10.10 -9.92 -3.27
N LEU A 328 9.38 -8.79 -3.42
CA LEU A 328 9.31 -8.04 -4.69
C LEU A 328 10.67 -7.52 -5.15
N PHE A 329 11.63 -7.30 -4.25
CA PHE A 329 12.98 -6.90 -4.59
C PHE A 329 13.87 -8.10 -5.01
N VAL A 330 13.87 -9.17 -4.24
CA VAL A 330 14.79 -10.31 -4.45
C VAL A 330 14.36 -11.20 -5.61
N LEU A 331 13.06 -11.42 -5.77
CA LEU A 331 12.55 -12.43 -6.69
C LEU A 331 12.85 -12.14 -8.17
N PRO A 332 12.68 -10.90 -8.70
CA PRO A 332 13.06 -10.58 -10.08
C PRO A 332 14.55 -10.79 -10.34
N LEU A 333 15.41 -10.39 -9.40
CA LEU A 333 16.87 -10.56 -9.50
C LEU A 333 17.23 -12.05 -9.61
N TYR A 334 16.59 -12.92 -8.83
CA TYR A 334 16.80 -14.36 -8.92
C TYR A 334 16.28 -14.94 -10.24
N LEU A 335 15.07 -14.56 -10.69
CA LEU A 335 14.46 -15.10 -11.91
C LEU A 335 15.30 -14.78 -13.15
N ILE A 336 15.86 -13.57 -13.23
CA ILE A 336 16.62 -13.11 -14.39
C ILE A 336 18.08 -13.56 -14.27
N ASN A 337 18.75 -13.25 -13.18
CA ASN A 337 20.19 -13.45 -13.08
C ASN A 337 20.58 -14.91 -12.82
N ALA A 338 19.94 -15.58 -11.85
CA ALA A 338 20.28 -16.97 -11.53
C ALA A 338 19.62 -17.98 -12.47
N LEU A 339 18.30 -17.88 -12.72
CA LEU A 339 17.61 -18.79 -13.63
C LEU A 339 17.83 -18.48 -15.12
N GLY A 340 18.27 -17.25 -15.44
CA GLY A 340 18.50 -16.83 -16.83
C GLY A 340 17.23 -16.67 -17.65
N LEU A 341 16.12 -16.32 -16.99
CA LEU A 341 14.89 -16.00 -17.68
C LEU A 341 14.99 -14.60 -18.31
N ASP A 342 14.33 -14.42 -19.44
CA ASP A 342 14.10 -13.09 -19.98
C ASP A 342 13.09 -12.31 -19.09
N VAL A 343 13.04 -11.01 -19.28
CA VAL A 343 12.21 -10.12 -18.45
C VAL A 343 10.72 -10.45 -18.56
N MET A 344 10.27 -10.85 -19.78
CA MET A 344 8.89 -11.30 -20.00
C MET A 344 8.60 -12.59 -19.23
N GLY A 345 9.50 -13.57 -19.27
CA GLY A 345 9.37 -14.82 -18.54
C GLY A 345 9.31 -14.60 -17.02
N ALA A 346 10.16 -13.71 -16.48
CA ALA A 346 10.09 -13.30 -15.09
C ALA A 346 8.75 -12.62 -14.77
N GLY A 347 8.28 -11.70 -15.63
CA GLY A 347 6.99 -11.03 -15.50
C GLY A 347 5.81 -12.02 -15.51
N LEU A 348 5.83 -13.03 -16.35
CA LEU A 348 4.79 -14.08 -16.41
C LEU A 348 4.75 -14.93 -15.13
N ILE A 349 5.90 -15.27 -14.56
CA ILE A 349 5.96 -15.99 -13.28
C ILE A 349 5.41 -15.13 -12.15
N LEU A 350 5.78 -13.85 -12.10
CA LEU A 350 5.27 -12.90 -11.11
C LEU A 350 3.77 -12.62 -11.29
N ALA A 351 3.24 -12.74 -12.50
CA ALA A 351 1.81 -12.64 -12.76
C ALA A 351 1.00 -13.72 -12.04
N ALA A 352 1.58 -14.88 -11.76
CA ALA A 352 0.91 -15.93 -10.97
C ALA A 352 0.53 -15.44 -9.56
N MET A 353 1.41 -14.67 -8.90
CA MET A 353 1.14 -14.00 -7.63
C MET A 353 -0.01 -12.99 -7.80
N ALA A 354 0.05 -12.19 -8.85
CA ALA A 354 -0.95 -11.15 -9.11
C ALA A 354 -2.35 -11.75 -9.38
N ILE A 355 -2.44 -12.84 -10.13
CA ILE A 355 -3.69 -13.58 -10.36
C ILE A 355 -4.25 -14.11 -9.05
N GLY A 356 -3.41 -14.71 -8.20
CA GLY A 356 -3.79 -15.16 -6.86
C GLY A 356 -4.38 -14.05 -6.03
N ALA A 357 -3.70 -12.89 -6.00
CA ALA A 357 -4.13 -11.71 -5.24
C ALA A 357 -5.46 -11.13 -5.75
N PHE A 358 -5.64 -11.07 -7.06
CA PHE A 358 -6.90 -10.59 -7.67
C PHE A 358 -8.08 -11.50 -7.33
N VAL A 359 -7.92 -12.82 -7.52
CA VAL A 359 -8.98 -13.80 -7.23
C VAL A 359 -9.37 -13.77 -5.75
N SER A 360 -8.39 -13.78 -4.86
CA SER A 360 -8.64 -13.81 -3.42
C SER A 360 -9.20 -12.47 -2.90
N GLY A 361 -8.72 -11.34 -3.44
CA GLY A 361 -9.26 -10.02 -3.14
C GLY A 361 -10.76 -9.91 -3.47
N ALA A 362 -11.18 -10.43 -4.63
CA ALA A 362 -12.59 -10.49 -5.01
C ALA A 362 -13.42 -11.38 -4.07
N MET A 363 -12.83 -12.47 -3.54
CA MET A 363 -13.48 -13.39 -2.61
C MET A 363 -13.44 -12.92 -1.15
N ALA A 364 -12.59 -11.96 -0.82
CA ALA A 364 -12.31 -11.55 0.57
C ALA A 364 -13.59 -11.17 1.35
N ARG A 365 -14.57 -10.52 0.70
CA ARG A 365 -15.86 -10.17 1.33
C ARG A 365 -16.65 -11.39 1.79
N HIS A 366 -16.62 -12.48 1.02
CA HIS A 366 -17.37 -13.71 1.35
C HIS A 366 -16.70 -14.44 2.52
N LEU A 367 -15.36 -14.48 2.55
CA LEU A 367 -14.62 -15.02 3.67
C LEU A 367 -14.82 -14.17 4.93
N ALA A 368 -14.82 -12.84 4.80
CA ALA A 368 -15.05 -11.93 5.91
C ALA A 368 -16.45 -12.07 6.49
N ALA A 369 -17.47 -12.39 5.68
CA ALA A 369 -18.82 -12.70 6.17
C ALA A 369 -18.86 -13.98 7.03
N ARG A 370 -17.97 -14.96 6.76
CA ARG A 370 -17.92 -16.25 7.48
C ARG A 370 -16.98 -16.24 8.68
N PHE A 371 -15.80 -15.65 8.54
CA PHE A 371 -14.71 -15.69 9.54
C PHE A 371 -14.47 -14.36 10.24
N GLY A 372 -15.19 -13.30 9.85
CA GLY A 372 -14.91 -11.91 10.23
C GLY A 372 -13.70 -11.33 9.49
N SER A 373 -13.63 -10.00 9.40
CA SER A 373 -12.47 -9.32 8.75
C SER A 373 -11.13 -9.68 9.40
N PRO A 374 -10.97 -9.69 10.75
CA PRO A 374 -9.71 -10.09 11.38
C PRO A 374 -9.34 -11.56 11.13
N GLY A 375 -10.33 -12.45 11.04
CA GLY A 375 -10.12 -13.86 10.70
C GLY A 375 -9.63 -14.04 9.27
N THR A 376 -10.18 -13.26 8.34
CA THR A 376 -9.76 -13.27 6.93
C THR A 376 -8.34 -12.75 6.75
N VAL A 377 -7.95 -11.67 7.47
CA VAL A 377 -6.56 -11.19 7.53
C VAL A 377 -5.62 -12.30 8.02
N LEU A 378 -5.98 -13.00 9.07
CA LEU A 378 -5.15 -14.08 9.62
C LEU A 378 -4.96 -15.23 8.63
N ILE A 379 -6.02 -15.64 7.91
CA ILE A 379 -5.94 -16.64 6.85
C ILE A 379 -5.03 -16.14 5.72
N GLY A 380 -5.19 -14.87 5.30
CA GLY A 380 -4.35 -14.27 4.28
C GLY A 380 -2.88 -14.32 4.64
N LEU A 381 -2.51 -13.86 5.83
CA LEU A 381 -1.12 -13.86 6.30
C LEU A 381 -0.54 -15.26 6.50
N ALA A 382 -1.36 -16.24 6.87
CA ALA A 382 -0.93 -17.63 6.90
C ALA A 382 -0.55 -18.15 5.50
N LEU A 383 -1.35 -17.81 4.48
CA LEU A 383 -1.07 -18.19 3.09
C LEU A 383 0.16 -17.45 2.54
N GLU A 384 0.34 -16.15 2.85
CA GLU A 384 1.55 -15.41 2.48
C GLU A 384 2.80 -16.05 3.07
N LEU A 385 2.78 -16.36 4.37
CA LEU A 385 3.88 -16.99 5.07
C LEU A 385 4.19 -18.36 4.49
N LEU A 386 3.18 -19.22 4.29
CA LEU A 386 3.34 -20.53 3.71
C LEU A 386 3.85 -20.44 2.27
N GLY A 387 3.31 -19.55 1.46
CA GLY A 387 3.75 -19.30 0.09
C GLY A 387 5.20 -18.86 0.02
N THR A 388 5.63 -17.93 0.90
CA THR A 388 7.02 -17.45 0.94
C THR A 388 7.99 -18.53 1.40
N ILE A 389 7.64 -19.30 2.43
CA ILE A 389 8.47 -20.42 2.90
C ILE A 389 8.58 -21.49 1.80
N ALA A 390 7.47 -21.86 1.17
CA ALA A 390 7.48 -22.81 0.06
C ALA A 390 8.34 -22.29 -1.10
N LEU A 391 8.22 -21.01 -1.44
CA LEU A 391 9.05 -20.37 -2.46
C LEU A 391 10.54 -20.46 -2.11
N ALA A 392 10.93 -20.12 -0.88
CA ALA A 392 12.31 -20.18 -0.42
C ALA A 392 12.91 -21.59 -0.57
N PHE A 393 12.13 -22.65 -0.34
CA PHE A 393 12.59 -24.03 -0.50
C PHE A 393 12.57 -24.53 -1.96
N THR A 394 11.82 -23.88 -2.86
CA THR A 394 11.80 -24.22 -4.29
C THR A 394 12.85 -23.48 -5.10
N VAL A 395 13.45 -22.41 -4.57
CA VAL A 395 14.50 -21.61 -5.22
C VAL A 395 15.80 -22.41 -5.31
N THR A 396 16.21 -22.76 -6.56
CA THR A 396 17.51 -23.34 -6.93
C THR A 396 17.95 -22.80 -8.29
N ALA A 397 19.20 -23.04 -8.69
CA ALA A 397 19.69 -22.63 -10.01
C ALA A 397 19.02 -23.35 -11.20
N THR A 398 18.34 -24.47 -10.95
CA THR A 398 17.76 -25.32 -12.02
C THR A 398 16.24 -25.49 -11.90
N THR A 399 15.58 -24.79 -10.99
CA THR A 399 14.13 -24.90 -10.79
C THR A 399 13.38 -24.44 -12.03
N PRO A 400 12.50 -25.26 -12.62
CA PRO A 400 11.66 -24.81 -13.72
C PRO A 400 10.76 -23.65 -13.28
N GLY A 401 10.68 -22.58 -14.09
CA GLY A 401 9.92 -21.37 -13.72
C GLY A 401 8.45 -21.64 -13.38
N TRP A 402 7.79 -22.59 -14.03
CA TRP A 402 6.40 -22.97 -13.73
C TRP A 402 6.23 -23.52 -12.30
N LEU A 403 7.26 -24.18 -11.75
CA LEU A 403 7.20 -24.72 -10.39
C LEU A 403 7.19 -23.60 -9.34
N LEU A 404 7.84 -22.46 -9.62
CA LEU A 404 7.81 -21.28 -8.78
C LEU A 404 6.44 -20.58 -8.78
N ALA A 405 5.67 -20.74 -9.87
CA ALA A 405 4.34 -20.17 -9.96
C ALA A 405 3.38 -20.72 -8.88
N ILE A 406 3.55 -21.99 -8.47
CA ILE A 406 2.67 -22.63 -7.47
C ILE A 406 2.74 -21.92 -6.10
N PRO A 407 3.91 -21.78 -5.44
CA PRO A 407 4.00 -21.04 -4.19
C PRO A 407 3.67 -19.55 -4.36
N LEU A 408 3.91 -18.96 -5.55
CA LEU A 408 3.53 -17.59 -5.83
C LEU A 408 2.02 -17.38 -5.91
N VAL A 409 1.25 -18.33 -6.46
CA VAL A 409 -0.22 -18.29 -6.38
C VAL A 409 -0.69 -18.35 -4.93
N VAL A 410 -0.11 -19.24 -4.11
CA VAL A 410 -0.46 -19.37 -2.68
C VAL A 410 -0.15 -18.06 -1.94
N TYR A 411 1.03 -17.49 -2.17
CA TYR A 411 1.41 -16.18 -1.64
C TYR A 411 0.43 -15.09 -2.08
N GLY A 412 0.11 -15.03 -3.38
CA GLY A 412 -0.82 -14.06 -3.94
C GLY A 412 -2.23 -14.19 -3.36
N LEU A 413 -2.74 -15.43 -3.17
CA LEU A 413 -4.02 -15.65 -2.49
C LEU A 413 -4.01 -15.05 -1.09
N GLY A 414 -2.91 -15.19 -0.36
CA GLY A 414 -2.70 -14.57 0.94
C GLY A 414 -2.75 -13.05 0.88
N LEU A 415 -1.93 -12.49 -0.02
CA LEU A 415 -1.80 -11.04 -0.24
C LEU A 415 -3.15 -10.37 -0.55
N GLY A 416 -3.95 -10.96 -1.43
CA GLY A 416 -5.26 -10.41 -1.78
C GLY A 416 -6.25 -10.40 -0.61
N LEU A 417 -6.30 -11.48 0.18
CA LEU A 417 -7.15 -11.56 1.37
C LEU A 417 -6.72 -10.55 2.45
N ALA A 418 -5.41 -10.51 2.75
CA ALA A 418 -4.86 -9.62 3.77
C ALA A 418 -5.07 -8.15 3.38
N SER A 419 -4.64 -7.75 2.18
CA SER A 419 -4.75 -6.37 1.70
C SER A 419 -6.19 -5.87 1.64
N ALA A 420 -7.15 -6.71 1.23
CA ALA A 420 -8.56 -6.34 1.14
C ALA A 420 -9.21 -6.08 2.51
N GLN A 421 -8.75 -6.74 3.58
CA GLN A 421 -9.40 -6.70 4.88
C GLN A 421 -8.60 -5.96 5.96
N LEU A 422 -7.28 -5.85 5.82
CA LEU A 422 -6.42 -5.29 6.87
C LEU A 422 -6.76 -3.84 7.16
N THR A 423 -6.85 -2.98 6.12
CA THR A 423 -7.17 -1.56 6.29
C THR A 423 -8.49 -1.34 7.01
N GLY A 424 -9.55 -2.04 6.59
CA GLY A 424 -10.86 -1.96 7.25
C GLY A 424 -10.82 -2.44 8.70
N THR A 425 -10.01 -3.47 8.99
CA THR A 425 -9.85 -4.00 10.35
C THR A 425 -9.08 -3.04 11.25
N VAL A 426 -8.02 -2.41 10.76
CA VAL A 426 -7.22 -1.41 11.49
C VAL A 426 -8.06 -0.19 11.86
N LEU A 427 -8.90 0.26 10.93
CA LEU A 427 -9.71 1.47 11.10
C LEU A 427 -11.07 1.22 11.73
N ARG A 428 -11.40 -0.01 12.09
CA ARG A 428 -12.72 -0.41 12.59
C ARG A 428 -13.18 0.40 13.80
N ASP A 429 -12.30 0.56 14.77
CA ASP A 429 -12.61 1.19 16.05
C ASP A 429 -12.19 2.68 16.09
N VAL A 430 -11.69 3.21 14.97
CA VAL A 430 -11.31 4.61 14.83
C VAL A 430 -12.56 5.47 14.63
N PRO A 431 -12.78 6.51 15.44
CA PRO A 431 -13.91 7.43 15.28
C PRO A 431 -13.95 8.05 13.88
N VAL A 432 -15.17 8.24 13.35
CA VAL A 432 -15.38 8.73 11.97
C VAL A 432 -14.73 10.10 11.75
N GLU A 433 -14.74 10.95 12.79
CA GLU A 433 -14.20 12.32 12.79
C GLU A 433 -12.68 12.34 12.53
N VAL A 434 -11.96 11.32 12.97
CA VAL A 434 -10.50 11.18 12.84
C VAL A 434 -10.09 10.04 11.90
N SER A 435 -11.04 9.43 11.19
CA SER A 435 -10.78 8.30 10.28
C SER A 435 -9.80 8.66 9.15
N GLY A 436 -9.79 9.91 8.70
CA GLY A 436 -8.81 10.43 7.74
C GLY A 436 -7.38 10.37 8.27
N GLN A 437 -7.16 10.75 9.54
CA GLN A 437 -5.85 10.66 10.18
C GLN A 437 -5.43 9.20 10.39
N GLY A 438 -6.36 8.35 10.81
CA GLY A 438 -6.13 6.91 10.93
C GLY A 438 -5.68 6.27 9.61
N SER A 439 -6.35 6.59 8.51
CA SER A 439 -5.99 6.08 7.17
C SER A 439 -4.64 6.61 6.70
N ALA A 440 -4.36 7.89 6.91
CA ALA A 440 -3.06 8.49 6.56
C ALA A 440 -1.92 7.84 7.35
N THR A 441 -2.12 7.63 8.67
CA THR A 441 -1.16 6.93 9.54
C THR A 441 -0.89 5.52 9.04
N GLN A 442 -1.92 4.74 8.72
CA GLN A 442 -1.75 3.38 8.21
C GLN A 442 -1.00 3.37 6.87
N SER A 443 -1.34 4.28 5.97
CA SER A 443 -0.64 4.40 4.68
C SER A 443 0.84 4.76 4.87
N THR A 444 1.14 5.69 5.79
CA THR A 444 2.51 6.06 6.15
C THR A 444 3.28 4.89 6.73
N VAL A 445 2.69 4.15 7.67
CA VAL A 445 3.30 2.95 8.27
C VAL A 445 3.61 1.89 7.21
N ARG A 446 2.69 1.67 6.25
CA ARG A 446 2.91 0.74 5.14
C ARG A 446 4.06 1.19 4.23
N GLN A 447 4.19 2.48 3.93
CA GLN A 447 5.29 3.00 3.12
C GLN A 447 6.64 2.93 3.82
N ILE A 448 6.68 3.16 5.14
CA ILE A 448 7.88 2.93 5.94
C ILE A 448 8.27 1.46 5.89
N GLY A 449 7.29 0.55 6.05
CA GLY A 449 7.50 -0.88 5.93
C GLY A 449 8.05 -1.27 4.54
N SER A 450 7.53 -0.67 3.47
CA SER A 450 8.00 -0.87 2.10
C SER A 450 9.47 -0.45 1.92
N ALA A 451 9.84 0.76 2.37
CA ALA A 451 11.21 1.26 2.30
C ALA A 451 12.19 0.36 3.07
N LEU A 452 11.82 -0.01 4.30
CA LEU A 452 12.62 -0.92 5.13
C LEU A 452 12.67 -2.34 4.52
N GLY A 453 11.58 -2.80 3.90
CA GLY A 453 11.53 -4.11 3.26
C GLY A 453 12.54 -4.25 2.14
N THR A 454 12.59 -3.28 1.24
CA THR A 454 13.60 -3.23 0.16
C THR A 454 15.02 -3.14 0.75
N ALA A 455 15.22 -2.26 1.75
CA ALA A 455 16.50 -2.08 2.40
C ALA A 455 17.00 -3.38 3.08
N PHE A 456 16.16 -4.02 3.89
CA PHE A 456 16.49 -5.29 4.55
C PHE A 456 16.71 -6.43 3.56
N ALA A 457 15.93 -6.47 2.46
CA ALA A 457 16.06 -7.50 1.44
C ALA A 457 17.41 -7.44 0.71
N GLY A 458 17.79 -6.26 0.24
CA GLY A 458 19.08 -6.08 -0.43
C GLY A 458 20.25 -6.29 0.52
N THR A 459 20.15 -5.80 1.77
CA THR A 459 21.15 -6.08 2.80
C THR A 459 21.28 -7.57 3.09
N ALA A 460 20.16 -8.28 3.30
CA ALA A 460 20.16 -9.72 3.54
C ALA A 460 20.73 -10.50 2.34
N LEU A 461 20.36 -10.09 1.12
CA LEU A 461 20.89 -10.67 -0.10
C LEU A 461 22.41 -10.41 -0.21
N SER A 462 22.87 -9.18 -0.06
CA SER A 462 24.29 -8.83 -0.13
C SER A 462 25.12 -9.60 0.90
N VAL A 463 24.67 -9.67 2.15
CA VAL A 463 25.34 -10.43 3.21
C VAL A 463 25.34 -11.93 2.89
N ALA A 464 24.22 -12.48 2.43
CA ALA A 464 24.15 -13.90 2.07
C ALA A 464 25.09 -14.22 0.90
N LEU A 465 25.11 -13.38 -0.15
CA LEU A 465 25.97 -13.57 -1.31
C LEU A 465 27.48 -13.53 -0.96
N ALA A 466 27.88 -12.75 0.05
CA ALA A 466 29.25 -12.70 0.52
C ALA A 466 29.77 -14.08 1.02
N PHE A 467 28.86 -14.96 1.45
CA PHE A 467 29.19 -16.32 1.89
C PHE A 467 28.89 -17.38 0.83
N THR A 468 27.73 -17.27 0.16
CA THR A 468 27.25 -18.30 -0.75
C THR A 468 28.00 -18.34 -2.09
N LEU A 469 28.41 -17.18 -2.64
CA LEU A 469 29.14 -17.12 -3.92
C LEU A 469 30.54 -17.74 -3.82
N PRO A 470 31.40 -17.35 -2.85
CA PRO A 470 32.72 -17.98 -2.72
C PRO A 470 32.63 -19.48 -2.43
N ALA A 471 31.66 -19.90 -1.61
CA ALA A 471 31.44 -21.32 -1.30
C ALA A 471 31.04 -22.12 -2.55
N ALA A 472 30.14 -21.58 -3.38
CA ALA A 472 29.70 -22.23 -4.61
C ALA A 472 30.84 -22.32 -5.66
N LEU A 473 31.63 -21.26 -5.85
CA LEU A 473 32.79 -21.27 -6.73
C LEU A 473 33.85 -22.28 -6.26
N SER A 474 34.16 -22.31 -4.96
CA SER A 474 35.09 -23.27 -4.38
C SER A 474 34.61 -24.71 -4.58
N SER A 475 33.33 -25.02 -4.39
CA SER A 475 32.75 -26.35 -4.61
C SER A 475 32.82 -26.79 -6.09
N ALA A 476 32.82 -25.83 -7.02
CA ALA A 476 33.02 -26.05 -8.45
C ALA A 476 34.50 -26.18 -8.86
N GLY A 477 35.43 -26.10 -7.90
CA GLY A 477 36.88 -26.18 -8.16
C GLY A 477 37.49 -24.87 -8.66
N LEU A 478 36.74 -23.76 -8.63
CA LEU A 478 37.21 -22.41 -8.97
C LEU A 478 37.66 -21.72 -7.70
N THR A 479 38.98 -21.55 -7.53
CA THR A 479 39.57 -20.99 -6.31
C THR A 479 40.66 -19.96 -6.67
N GLY A 480 41.02 -19.13 -5.71
CA GLY A 480 42.06 -18.11 -5.87
C GLY A 480 41.51 -16.71 -6.12
N LYS A 481 42.39 -15.74 -6.31
CA LYS A 481 42.03 -14.32 -6.40
C LYS A 481 41.02 -13.98 -7.50
N GLU A 482 41.06 -14.70 -8.62
CA GLU A 482 40.12 -14.50 -9.73
C GLU A 482 38.70 -14.92 -9.35
N ALA A 483 38.55 -16.06 -8.65
CA ALA A 483 37.27 -16.52 -8.15
C ALA A 483 36.73 -15.58 -7.05
N ASP A 484 37.58 -15.10 -6.14
CA ASP A 484 37.19 -14.14 -5.11
C ASP A 484 36.74 -12.80 -5.73
N SER A 485 37.48 -12.33 -6.74
CA SER A 485 37.10 -11.12 -7.48
C SER A 485 35.77 -11.31 -8.22
N LEU A 486 35.56 -12.48 -8.84
CA LEU A 486 34.32 -12.80 -9.54
C LEU A 486 33.12 -12.87 -8.58
N ALA A 487 33.29 -13.48 -7.40
CA ALA A 487 32.28 -13.51 -6.36
C ALA A 487 31.90 -12.09 -5.93
N GLU A 488 32.91 -11.24 -5.70
CA GLU A 488 32.68 -9.86 -5.27
C GLU A 488 32.00 -9.02 -6.36
N MET A 489 32.43 -9.11 -7.63
CA MET A 489 31.77 -8.44 -8.75
C MET A 489 30.32 -8.89 -8.90
N THR A 490 30.05 -10.19 -8.75
CA THR A 490 28.68 -10.75 -8.81
C THR A 490 27.82 -10.23 -7.66
N ARG A 491 28.37 -10.14 -6.45
CA ARG A 491 27.71 -9.58 -5.28
C ARG A 491 27.35 -8.10 -5.50
N GLN A 492 28.33 -7.30 -5.92
CA GLN A 492 28.16 -5.85 -6.14
C GLN A 492 27.15 -5.54 -7.24
N SER A 493 27.18 -6.31 -8.34
CA SER A 493 26.26 -6.15 -9.46
C SER A 493 24.87 -6.77 -9.25
N ALA A 494 24.52 -7.15 -8.02
CA ALA A 494 23.27 -7.85 -7.71
C ALA A 494 23.00 -9.08 -8.62
N GLY A 495 24.07 -9.75 -9.06
CA GLY A 495 24.00 -10.96 -9.91
C GLY A 495 24.08 -10.69 -11.41
N SER A 496 24.07 -9.44 -11.88
CA SER A 496 24.10 -9.15 -13.33
C SER A 496 25.36 -9.65 -14.04
N THR A 497 26.47 -9.81 -13.31
CA THR A 497 27.69 -10.47 -13.81
C THR A 497 27.40 -11.88 -14.32
N ILE A 498 26.45 -12.63 -13.72
CA ILE A 498 26.06 -13.98 -14.17
C ILE A 498 25.47 -13.93 -15.58
N THR A 499 24.58 -12.97 -15.82
CA THR A 499 23.95 -12.76 -17.14
C THR A 499 24.99 -12.38 -18.17
N GLN A 500 25.90 -11.45 -17.86
CA GLN A 500 26.99 -11.04 -18.74
C GLN A 500 27.90 -12.22 -19.10
N LEU A 501 28.30 -13.05 -18.15
CA LEU A 501 29.11 -14.24 -18.40
C LEU A 501 28.37 -15.26 -19.24
N ARG A 502 27.07 -15.42 -19.05
CA ARG A 502 26.23 -16.33 -19.85
C ARG A 502 26.16 -15.88 -21.30
N GLU A 503 26.07 -14.58 -21.58
CA GLU A 503 26.06 -14.00 -22.91
C GLU A 503 27.42 -14.09 -23.61
N GLN A 504 28.52 -13.84 -22.87
CA GLN A 504 29.87 -13.93 -23.40
C GLN A 504 30.29 -15.37 -23.70
N GLY A 505 29.77 -16.34 -22.96
CA GLY A 505 30.09 -17.76 -23.12
C GLY A 505 31.62 -18.00 -23.10
N ALA A 506 32.14 -18.82 -24.00
CA ALA A 506 33.57 -19.14 -24.09
C ALA A 506 34.48 -17.94 -24.44
N HIS A 507 33.91 -16.79 -24.79
CA HIS A 507 34.69 -15.56 -25.10
C HIS A 507 34.98 -14.73 -23.85
N SER A 508 34.46 -15.14 -22.68
CA SER A 508 34.78 -14.49 -21.41
C SER A 508 36.21 -14.74 -20.98
N ALA A 509 36.66 -14.00 -19.98
CA ALA A 509 38.01 -14.17 -19.38
C ALA A 509 38.24 -15.60 -18.81
N PHE A 510 37.19 -16.35 -18.53
CA PHE A 510 37.23 -17.73 -18.01
C PHE A 510 37.28 -18.81 -19.11
N GLY A 511 37.15 -18.43 -20.38
CA GLY A 511 37.21 -19.37 -21.52
C GLY A 511 36.33 -20.61 -21.36
N PRO A 512 36.91 -21.85 -21.37
CA PRO A 512 36.16 -23.08 -21.24
C PRO A 512 35.46 -23.26 -19.88
N ASP A 513 35.95 -22.62 -18.83
CA ASP A 513 35.41 -22.72 -17.47
C ASP A 513 34.22 -21.77 -17.23
N THR A 514 33.87 -20.92 -18.20
CA THR A 514 32.76 -19.98 -18.10
C THR A 514 31.43 -20.66 -17.75
N ALA A 515 31.11 -21.78 -18.39
CA ALA A 515 29.88 -22.49 -18.13
C ALA A 515 29.82 -22.99 -16.68
N ARG A 516 30.95 -23.51 -16.16
CA ARG A 516 31.08 -23.97 -14.77
C ARG A 516 30.99 -22.78 -13.79
N ALA A 517 31.60 -21.65 -14.13
CA ALA A 517 31.50 -20.43 -13.32
C ALA A 517 30.05 -19.90 -13.25
N VAL A 518 29.36 -19.84 -14.38
CA VAL A 518 27.95 -19.42 -14.45
C VAL A 518 27.05 -20.34 -13.63
N GLU A 519 27.25 -21.65 -13.71
CA GLU A 519 26.48 -22.64 -12.91
C GLU A 519 26.72 -22.45 -11.41
N ALA A 520 27.99 -22.34 -11.00
CA ALA A 520 28.35 -22.11 -9.60
C ALA A 520 27.81 -20.78 -9.06
N LEU A 521 27.97 -19.69 -9.82
CA LEU A 521 27.42 -18.39 -9.43
C LEU A 521 25.89 -18.40 -9.35
N SER A 522 25.21 -19.06 -10.30
CA SER A 522 23.74 -19.20 -10.29
C SER A 522 23.28 -19.98 -9.06
N GLN A 523 24.00 -21.03 -8.66
CA GLN A 523 23.72 -21.77 -7.44
C GLN A 523 23.95 -20.91 -6.20
N GLY A 524 25.12 -20.25 -6.09
CA GLY A 524 25.42 -19.36 -4.98
C GLY A 524 24.44 -18.20 -4.85
N PHE A 525 23.98 -17.62 -5.97
CA PHE A 525 22.96 -16.59 -5.98
C PHE A 525 21.59 -17.14 -5.52
N SER A 526 21.22 -18.34 -5.95
CA SER A 526 19.98 -18.99 -5.54
C SER A 526 19.95 -19.26 -4.03
N ASP A 527 21.08 -19.73 -3.46
CA ASP A 527 21.21 -19.94 -2.03
C ASP A 527 21.16 -18.62 -1.24
N GLY A 528 21.78 -17.54 -1.77
CA GLY A 528 21.67 -16.20 -1.22
C GLY A 528 20.23 -15.66 -1.26
N ALA A 529 19.55 -15.82 -2.38
CA ALA A 529 18.15 -15.43 -2.54
C ALA A 529 17.23 -16.22 -1.59
N ARG A 530 17.47 -17.53 -1.40
CA ARG A 530 16.75 -18.34 -0.41
C ARG A 530 16.88 -17.76 0.99
N LEU A 531 18.10 -17.40 1.42
CA LEU A 531 18.32 -16.80 2.74
C LEU A 531 17.61 -15.46 2.89
N ALA A 532 17.65 -14.60 1.88
CA ALA A 532 16.93 -13.32 1.88
C ALA A 532 15.40 -13.53 1.97
N MET A 533 14.84 -14.53 1.28
CA MET A 533 13.41 -14.87 1.37
C MET A 533 13.04 -15.45 2.74
N LEU A 534 13.92 -16.20 3.40
CA LEU A 534 13.71 -16.66 4.77
C LEU A 534 13.69 -15.48 5.76
N VAL A 535 14.53 -14.47 5.57
CA VAL A 535 14.47 -13.23 6.35
C VAL A 535 13.15 -12.52 6.13
N ALA A 536 12.67 -12.41 4.87
CA ALA A 536 11.34 -11.87 4.57
C ALA A 536 10.22 -12.67 5.26
N SER A 537 10.33 -14.02 5.28
CA SER A 537 9.39 -14.90 5.99
C SER A 537 9.35 -14.62 7.49
N ALA A 538 10.47 -14.25 8.11
CA ALA A 538 10.51 -13.90 9.53
C ALA A 538 9.69 -12.62 9.80
N PHE A 539 9.74 -11.61 8.93
CA PHE A 539 8.89 -10.42 9.05
C PHE A 539 7.41 -10.75 8.83
N LEU A 540 7.09 -11.62 7.85
CA LEU A 540 5.71 -12.08 7.66
C LEU A 540 5.20 -12.89 8.87
N LEU A 541 6.05 -13.67 9.51
CA LEU A 541 5.71 -14.37 10.76
C LEU A 541 5.42 -13.38 11.90
N LEU A 542 6.22 -12.32 12.04
CA LEU A 542 5.94 -11.25 12.99
C LEU A 542 4.61 -10.54 12.68
N GLY A 543 4.33 -10.30 11.40
CA GLY A 543 3.03 -9.78 10.94
C GLY A 543 1.88 -10.73 11.28
N PHE A 544 2.06 -12.03 11.09
CA PHE A 544 1.08 -13.06 11.44
C PHE A 544 0.80 -13.10 12.95
N VAL A 545 1.84 -13.03 13.79
CA VAL A 545 1.71 -12.93 15.26
C VAL A 545 0.96 -11.64 15.64
N GLY A 546 1.26 -10.52 14.97
CA GLY A 546 0.53 -9.25 15.12
C GLY A 546 -0.96 -9.42 14.78
N ALA A 547 -1.29 -10.14 13.71
CA ALA A 547 -2.67 -10.40 13.31
C ALA A 547 -3.44 -11.29 14.30
N ILE A 548 -2.77 -12.24 14.97
CA ILE A 548 -3.37 -12.98 16.09
C ILE A 548 -3.78 -12.03 17.21
N ARG A 549 -2.88 -11.11 17.59
CA ARG A 549 -3.16 -10.09 18.61
C ARG A 549 -4.27 -9.14 18.15
N LEU A 550 -4.28 -8.74 16.89
CA LEU A 550 -5.33 -7.93 16.28
C LEU A 550 -6.70 -8.64 16.39
N ARG A 551 -6.77 -9.92 16.05
CA ARG A 551 -8.00 -10.71 16.16
C ARG A 551 -8.49 -10.83 17.60
N ILE A 552 -7.59 -11.06 18.56
CA ILE A 552 -7.92 -11.12 19.99
C ILE A 552 -8.45 -9.75 20.47
N SER A 553 -7.79 -8.66 20.05
CA SER A 553 -8.18 -7.29 20.43
C SER A 553 -9.54 -6.89 19.84
N SER A 554 -9.83 -7.32 18.60
CA SER A 554 -11.10 -7.02 17.94
C SER A 554 -12.33 -7.67 18.61
N ASN A 555 -12.12 -8.69 19.43
CA ASN A 555 -13.18 -9.38 20.19
C ASN A 555 -13.38 -8.81 21.61
N ARG A 556 -12.56 -7.83 22.03
CA ARG A 556 -12.67 -7.17 23.34
C ARG A 556 -13.53 -5.92 23.23
N ALA A 557 -14.12 -5.49 24.36
CA ALA A 557 -14.82 -4.21 24.43
C ALA A 557 -13.83 -3.07 24.07
N VAL A 558 -14.28 -2.18 23.20
CA VAL A 558 -13.47 -1.05 22.72
C VAL A 558 -13.30 -0.07 23.88
N PRO A 559 -12.06 0.33 24.24
CA PRO A 559 -11.86 1.44 25.15
C PRO A 559 -12.48 2.71 24.55
N THR A 560 -13.36 3.39 25.28
CA THR A 560 -13.85 4.70 24.86
C THR A 560 -12.68 5.67 24.85
N LEU A 561 -12.27 6.11 23.65
CA LEU A 561 -11.38 7.28 23.56
C LEU A 561 -12.14 8.46 24.15
N PRO A 562 -11.50 9.30 25.00
CA PRO A 562 -12.09 10.59 25.32
C PRO A 562 -12.32 11.28 23.99
N MET A 563 -13.61 11.54 23.67
CA MET A 563 -13.94 12.33 22.48
C MET A 563 -13.10 13.59 22.56
N PRO A 564 -12.31 13.94 21.51
CA PRO A 564 -11.76 15.27 21.47
C PRO A 564 -12.95 16.19 21.71
N ASP A 565 -12.86 17.10 22.69
CA ASP A 565 -13.80 18.19 22.83
C ASP A 565 -13.84 18.88 21.44
N VAL A 566 -14.67 18.33 20.57
CA VAL A 566 -15.18 19.10 19.45
C VAL A 566 -15.85 20.23 20.19
N LEU A 567 -15.25 21.41 20.11
CA LEU A 567 -15.86 22.62 20.55
C LEU A 567 -17.32 22.56 20.10
N VAL A 568 -18.21 22.13 20.99
CA VAL A 568 -19.56 22.60 21.06
C VAL A 568 -19.38 24.05 21.53
N GLU A 569 -18.62 24.81 20.78
CA GLU A 569 -18.70 26.23 20.77
C GLU A 569 -20.04 26.47 20.11
N ASP A 570 -21.00 26.74 20.96
CA ASP A 570 -22.24 27.43 20.64
C ASP A 570 -22.37 27.70 19.14
N VAL A 571 -23.11 26.82 18.46
CA VAL A 571 -23.92 27.29 17.37
C VAL A 571 -24.95 28.20 18.04
N GLN A 572 -24.51 29.34 18.53
CA GLN A 572 -25.34 30.50 18.55
C GLN A 572 -25.77 30.66 17.10
N LEU A 573 -27.00 30.21 16.86
CA LEU A 573 -27.79 30.63 15.75
C LEU A 573 -27.93 32.18 15.85
N ASP A 574 -26.84 32.90 15.55
CA ASP A 574 -26.89 34.29 15.15
C ASP A 574 -27.48 34.32 13.74
N GLY A 575 -28.75 34.37 13.72
CA GLY A 575 -29.57 34.44 12.53
C GLY A 575 -30.99 34.16 12.95
N ALA A 576 -31.58 35.09 13.70
CA ALA A 576 -33.03 35.17 13.80
C ALA A 576 -33.60 34.97 12.39
N LEU A 577 -34.14 33.77 12.13
CA LEU A 577 -35.09 33.61 11.03
C LEU A 577 -36.16 34.69 11.26
N PRO A 578 -36.47 35.53 10.28
CA PRO A 578 -37.54 36.47 10.42
C PRO A 578 -38.80 35.67 10.76
N ALA A 579 -39.45 36.03 11.84
CA ALA A 579 -40.73 35.49 12.23
C ALA A 579 -41.67 35.59 11.01
N VAL A 580 -41.95 34.43 10.41
CA VAL A 580 -43.05 34.35 9.44
C VAL A 580 -44.31 34.44 10.26
N ASP A 581 -44.89 35.64 10.19
CA ASP A 581 -46.20 35.94 10.78
C ASP A 581 -47.27 35.02 10.13
N ILE A 582 -47.60 33.91 10.80
CA ILE A 582 -48.71 33.07 10.41
C ILE A 582 -49.96 33.60 11.12
N ALA A 583 -50.32 34.87 10.83
CA ALA A 583 -51.64 35.39 11.09
C ALA A 583 -52.47 35.20 9.82
N GLY A 584 -53.23 34.14 9.73
CA GLY A 584 -54.16 33.96 8.61
C GLY A 584 -54.54 32.53 8.27
N VAL A 585 -54.65 31.62 9.27
CA VAL A 585 -55.38 30.36 9.04
C VAL A 585 -56.51 30.27 10.09
N PRO A 586 -57.81 30.30 9.68
CA PRO A 586 -58.88 30.14 10.63
C PRO A 586 -58.95 28.72 11.17
N SER A 587 -59.02 28.59 12.48
CA SER A 587 -59.33 27.36 13.21
C SER A 587 -60.75 26.92 12.85
N ALA A 588 -60.90 25.89 12.08
CA ALA A 588 -62.19 25.15 12.00
C ALA A 588 -62.20 24.09 13.08
N GLY A 589 -62.75 24.48 14.23
CA GLY A 589 -63.18 23.57 15.28
C GLY A 589 -64.65 23.18 15.07
N ALA A 590 -64.90 21.95 15.34
CA ALA A 590 -66.17 21.39 15.79
C ALA A 590 -67.46 21.57 14.92
N ALA A 591 -67.82 20.52 14.22
CA ALA A 591 -69.19 20.06 14.18
C ALA A 591 -69.21 18.54 14.01
N ALA A 592 -69.58 17.91 15.10
CA ALA A 592 -69.98 16.51 15.13
C ALA A 592 -71.44 16.39 14.69
N THR A 593 -71.79 15.17 14.33
CA THR A 593 -73.06 14.52 14.33
C THR A 593 -73.95 14.52 13.07
N ALA A 594 -74.17 13.33 12.69
CA ALA A 594 -75.47 12.70 12.34
C ALA A 594 -75.72 12.40 10.87
N ALA A 595 -76.27 11.17 10.76
CA ALA A 595 -77.01 10.57 9.68
C ALA A 595 -76.20 10.04 8.50
N GLY A 596 -76.29 8.81 8.11
CA GLY A 596 -77.27 7.72 8.30
C GLY A 596 -77.10 6.83 7.08
N ALA A 597 -77.02 5.58 7.33
CA ALA A 597 -77.63 4.41 6.74
C ALA A 597 -77.88 4.30 5.22
N GLU A 598 -77.74 3.02 4.81
CA GLU A 598 -78.31 2.38 3.60
C GLU A 598 -77.43 2.46 2.34
N ALA A 599 -77.17 1.40 1.58
CA ALA A 599 -77.58 0.02 1.57
C ALA A 599 -76.68 -0.74 0.58
N ALA A 600 -76.32 -1.93 0.92
CA ALA A 600 -76.54 -3.17 0.19
C ALA A 600 -76.11 -3.32 -1.25
N GLY A 601 -75.39 -4.41 -1.50
CA GLY A 601 -75.37 -5.07 -2.79
C GLY A 601 -74.11 -5.82 -3.17
N SER A 602 -73.92 -7.01 -2.62
CA SER A 602 -73.17 -8.11 -3.29
C SER A 602 -74.05 -8.72 -4.41
N PRO A 603 -73.70 -9.71 -5.21
CA PRO A 603 -72.41 -10.43 -5.38
C PRO A 603 -72.08 -10.89 -6.85
N VAL A 604 -70.95 -11.68 -6.95
CA VAL A 604 -70.82 -12.87 -7.84
C VAL A 604 -70.51 -12.63 -9.33
N ALA A 605 -69.36 -13.06 -9.82
CA ALA A 605 -69.08 -14.36 -10.47
C ALA A 605 -67.75 -14.44 -11.13
N ASP A 606 -66.98 -15.46 -10.77
CA ASP A 606 -65.98 -16.15 -11.60
C ASP A 606 -66.75 -16.93 -12.70
N PRO A 607 -66.23 -17.15 -13.91
CA PRO A 607 -65.66 -18.46 -14.19
C PRO A 607 -64.50 -18.47 -15.19
N ARG A 608 -63.56 -19.38 -14.95
CA ARG A 608 -62.79 -20.11 -15.97
C ARG A 608 -63.72 -21.01 -16.80
N PRO A 609 -63.25 -21.79 -17.86
CA PRO A 609 -61.92 -22.00 -18.44
C PRO A 609 -61.90 -22.17 -19.99
N ASP A 610 -60.83 -22.84 -20.49
CA ASP A 610 -60.61 -23.53 -21.79
C ASP A 610 -60.09 -22.65 -22.94
N GLY A 611 -59.10 -23.01 -23.73
CA GLY A 611 -58.54 -24.28 -24.12
C GLY A 611 -57.95 -24.10 -25.53
N GLY A 612 -56.89 -24.82 -25.84
CA GLY A 612 -56.55 -25.09 -27.27
C GLY A 612 -55.25 -24.45 -27.76
N ALA A 613 -54.12 -25.10 -27.72
CA ALA A 613 -53.53 -26.02 -28.72
C ALA A 613 -53.16 -25.39 -30.09
N GLY A 614 -51.90 -25.55 -30.48
CA GLY A 614 -51.50 -25.52 -31.89
C GLY A 614 -50.11 -24.89 -32.16
N THR A 615 -49.05 -25.62 -32.02
CA THR A 615 -48.11 -26.21 -33.01
C THR A 615 -47.32 -25.30 -33.97
N ARG A 616 -46.01 -25.61 -33.98
CA ARG A 616 -45.03 -25.65 -35.10
C ARG A 616 -44.45 -24.32 -35.60
N SER A 617 -43.18 -24.23 -35.49
CA SER A 617 -42.00 -24.71 -36.25
C SER A 617 -41.25 -23.58 -36.97
N GLY A 618 -39.95 -23.59 -36.86
CA GLY A 618 -39.04 -23.38 -37.96
C GLY A 618 -38.30 -22.07 -38.05
N GLY A 619 -37.03 -22.15 -37.97
CA GLY A 619 -36.06 -21.19 -38.46
C GLY A 619 -34.90 -21.05 -37.52
#